data_8eb1a695aa11d81cbb8d8c2d9a18fa6c
#
_entry.id   8eb1a695aa11d81cbb8d8c2d9a18fa6c
#
_cell.length_a   1.000
_cell.length_b   1.000
_cell.length_c   1.000
_cell.angle_alpha   90.00
_cell.angle_beta   90.00
_cell.angle_gamma   90.00
#
_symmetry.space_group_name_H-M   'P 1'
#
loop_
_entity.id
_entity.type
_entity.pdbx_description
1 polymer ?
#
loop_
_entity_poly.entity_id
_entity_poly.type
_entity_poly.pdbx_seq_one_letter_code
_entity_poly.pdbx_strand_id
1 'polypeptide(L)'
;AGNASLAEVSVVLRDKMGYQPGLIRYSTQNGVVNGWSPRQMYRRALRPRVLIYGVVLLAAAAAFAISIAGRSPFLFDVIKDRGALARVVDDGAIENVYRLQIMNRTETPQTYEVAVSGVTGLTWSAPSVTVPATGIESVVVRLRLPESAARPLQGRSAPVIFEVTTGRGVREPPVRLREKSAFFVPR
;
A
#
# COMPACT_ATOMS: atom_id res chain seq x y z
N ALA A 1 20.09 35.35 37.30
CA ALA A 1 19.92 34.22 38.21
C ALA A 1 19.62 33.01 37.32
N GLY A 2 20.65 32.17 37.05
CA GLY A 2 20.51 30.97 36.21
C GLY A 2 19.70 29.91 36.96
N ASN A 3 18.74 29.32 36.27
CA ASN A 3 18.01 28.14 36.75
C ASN A 3 18.97 26.95 36.81
N ALA A 4 19.52 26.67 38.00
CA ALA A 4 20.32 25.48 38.20
C ALA A 4 19.43 24.25 37.95
N SER A 5 19.91 23.28 37.14
CA SER A 5 19.18 22.06 36.87
C SER A 5 19.04 21.25 38.15
N LEU A 6 17.96 20.41 38.26
CA LEU A 6 17.77 19.51 39.41
C LEU A 6 19.00 18.60 39.65
N ALA A 7 19.74 18.28 38.62
CA ALA A 7 20.96 17.51 38.69
C ALA A 7 22.08 18.30 39.37
N GLU A 8 22.27 19.60 39.06
CA GLU A 8 23.25 20.47 39.71
C GLU A 8 22.91 20.71 41.18
N VAL A 9 21.64 20.93 41.50
CA VAL A 9 21.17 21.06 42.87
C VAL A 9 21.47 19.81 43.69
N SER A 10 21.25 18.64 43.11
CA SER A 10 21.52 17.35 43.79
C SER A 10 23.00 17.10 44.04
N VAL A 11 23.87 17.55 43.14
CA VAL A 11 25.34 17.46 43.26
C VAL A 11 25.82 18.41 44.38
N VAL A 12 25.33 19.64 44.38
CA VAL A 12 25.73 20.66 45.40
C VAL A 12 25.27 20.23 46.79
N LEU A 13 24.07 19.69 46.94
CA LEU A 13 23.57 19.17 48.25
C LEU A 13 24.41 17.98 48.74
N ARG A 14 24.80 17.08 47.83
CA ARG A 14 25.66 15.95 48.13
C ARG A 14 27.02 16.42 48.70
N ASP A 15 27.69 17.32 47.96
CA ASP A 15 29.05 17.75 48.30
C ASP A 15 29.10 18.61 49.58
N LYS A 16 28.06 19.43 49.83
CA LYS A 16 27.99 20.28 51.03
C LYS A 16 27.47 19.57 52.30
N MET A 17 26.58 18.61 52.13
CA MET A 17 25.86 17.98 53.28
C MET A 17 26.22 16.52 53.48
N GLY A 18 27.11 15.93 52.70
CA GLY A 18 27.55 14.55 52.80
C GLY A 18 26.46 13.50 52.51
N TYR A 19 25.41 13.84 51.78
CA TYR A 19 24.35 12.92 51.43
C TYR A 19 24.81 11.87 50.40
N GLN A 20 24.24 10.70 50.50
CA GLN A 20 24.50 9.63 49.55
C GLN A 20 24.03 9.98 48.11
N PRO A 21 24.73 9.49 47.07
CA PRO A 21 24.33 9.74 45.67
C PRO A 21 22.91 9.21 45.40
N GLY A 22 22.11 10.00 44.64
CA GLY A 22 20.74 9.64 44.31
C GLY A 22 19.65 10.21 45.23
N LEU A 23 19.92 11.35 45.89
CA LEU A 23 18.97 12.04 46.76
C LEU A 23 17.67 12.41 46.04
N ILE A 24 17.78 12.82 44.74
CA ILE A 24 16.62 13.05 43.87
C ILE A 24 16.64 12.01 42.78
N ARG A 25 15.66 11.13 42.78
CA ARG A 25 15.51 10.07 41.76
C ARG A 25 14.05 9.85 41.41
N TYR A 26 13.80 9.57 40.12
CA TYR A 26 12.48 9.10 39.73
C TYR A 26 12.24 7.70 40.23
N SER A 27 11.14 7.49 40.96
CA SER A 27 10.74 6.20 41.47
C SER A 27 9.22 6.06 41.46
N THR A 28 8.72 4.83 41.43
CA THR A 28 7.29 4.58 41.65
C THR A 28 6.94 4.68 43.12
N GLN A 29 5.70 5.06 43.43
CA GLN A 29 5.22 5.12 44.82
C GLN A 29 5.50 3.83 45.57
N ASN A 30 5.23 2.67 44.97
CA ASN A 30 5.53 1.36 45.56
C ASN A 30 7.04 1.11 45.72
N GLY A 31 7.86 1.67 44.84
CA GLY A 31 9.33 1.60 44.93
C GLY A 31 9.87 2.36 46.12
N VAL A 32 9.27 3.54 46.42
CA VAL A 32 9.62 4.36 47.56
C VAL A 32 9.19 3.69 48.85
N VAL A 33 7.91 3.29 48.97
CA VAL A 33 7.33 2.68 50.19
C VAL A 33 8.05 1.39 50.58
N ASN A 34 8.44 0.57 49.57
CA ASN A 34 9.10 -0.72 49.85
C ASN A 34 10.62 -0.68 49.75
N GLY A 35 11.23 0.48 49.55
CA GLY A 35 12.69 0.63 49.47
C GLY A 35 13.35 -0.16 48.32
N TRP A 36 12.66 -0.35 47.19
CA TRP A 36 13.17 -1.19 46.09
C TRP A 36 14.33 -0.52 45.37
N SER A 37 15.38 -1.31 45.09
CA SER A 37 16.43 -0.90 44.18
C SER A 37 15.94 -0.80 42.72
N PRO A 38 16.58 -0.01 41.82
CA PRO A 38 16.23 0.07 40.41
C PRO A 38 16.13 -1.31 39.74
N ARG A 39 17.08 -2.23 40.05
CA ARG A 39 17.08 -3.60 39.52
C ARG A 39 15.86 -4.42 39.95
N GLN A 40 15.39 -4.25 41.18
CA GLN A 40 14.19 -4.91 41.65
C GLN A 40 12.91 -4.35 41.01
N MET A 41 12.86 -3.05 40.73
CA MET A 41 11.77 -2.43 39.95
C MET A 41 11.69 -2.98 38.53
N TYR A 42 12.83 -3.09 37.82
CA TYR A 42 12.86 -3.69 36.48
C TYR A 42 12.43 -5.16 36.47
N ARG A 43 12.92 -5.97 37.39
CA ARG A 43 12.49 -7.38 37.53
C ARG A 43 10.99 -7.52 37.80
N ARG A 44 10.39 -6.58 38.52
CA ARG A 44 8.94 -6.58 38.80
C ARG A 44 8.13 -6.07 37.60
N ALA A 45 8.67 -5.19 36.76
CA ALA A 45 8.07 -4.82 35.48
C ALA A 45 8.05 -6.01 34.50
N LEU A 46 9.05 -6.90 34.55
CA LEU A 46 9.13 -8.12 33.73
C LEU A 46 8.30 -9.30 34.27
N ARG A 47 7.16 -9.01 34.92
CA ARG A 47 6.23 -10.07 35.34
C ARG A 47 5.65 -10.80 34.13
N PRO A 48 5.34 -12.12 34.23
CA PRO A 48 4.81 -12.88 33.10
C PRO A 48 3.58 -12.22 32.42
N ARG A 49 2.71 -11.62 33.22
CA ARG A 49 1.54 -10.91 32.68
C ARG A 49 1.93 -9.71 31.81
N VAL A 50 2.90 -8.90 32.24
CA VAL A 50 3.38 -7.74 31.46
C VAL A 50 4.07 -8.18 30.19
N LEU A 51 4.84 -9.27 30.24
CA LEU A 51 5.47 -9.86 29.07
C LEU A 51 4.43 -10.36 28.07
N ILE A 52 3.40 -11.08 28.54
CA ILE A 52 2.32 -11.56 27.66
C ILE A 52 1.61 -10.39 26.99
N TYR A 53 1.23 -9.36 27.72
CA TYR A 53 0.58 -8.18 27.16
C TYR A 53 1.51 -7.42 26.20
N GLY A 54 2.80 -7.32 26.53
CA GLY A 54 3.81 -6.72 25.66
C GLY A 54 3.96 -7.47 24.34
N VAL A 55 4.00 -8.80 24.39
CA VAL A 55 4.06 -9.64 23.18
C VAL A 55 2.81 -9.49 22.32
N VAL A 56 1.61 -9.51 22.94
CA VAL A 56 0.34 -9.33 22.21
C VAL A 56 0.29 -7.94 21.55
N LEU A 57 0.68 -6.90 22.27
CA LEU A 57 0.70 -5.54 21.72
C LEU A 57 1.72 -5.42 20.56
N LEU A 58 2.91 -6.00 20.74
CA LEU A 58 3.93 -5.99 19.69
C LEU A 58 3.47 -6.75 18.45
N ALA A 59 2.83 -7.91 18.63
CA ALA A 59 2.27 -8.68 17.52
C ALA A 59 1.16 -7.91 16.79
N ALA A 60 0.28 -7.23 17.50
CA ALA A 60 -0.75 -6.39 16.91
C ALA A 60 -0.15 -5.20 16.14
N ALA A 61 0.85 -4.53 16.71
CA ALA A 61 1.55 -3.44 16.04
C ALA A 61 2.30 -3.91 14.79
N ALA A 62 2.95 -5.07 14.85
CA ALA A 62 3.61 -5.67 13.69
C ALA A 62 2.62 -6.04 12.60
N ALA A 63 1.50 -6.67 12.93
CA ALA A 63 0.45 -7.00 11.97
C ALA A 63 -0.12 -5.75 11.30
N PHE A 64 -0.33 -4.67 12.06
CA PHE A 64 -0.77 -3.39 11.54
C PHE A 64 0.25 -2.76 10.57
N ALA A 65 1.54 -2.76 10.95
CA ALA A 65 2.61 -2.24 10.11
C ALA A 65 2.72 -3.03 8.78
N ILE A 66 2.65 -4.37 8.83
CA ILE A 66 2.64 -5.24 7.65
C ILE A 66 1.42 -4.93 6.77
N SER A 67 0.25 -4.75 7.35
CA SER A 67 -0.99 -4.41 6.62
C SER A 67 -0.87 -3.08 5.88
N ILE A 68 -0.23 -2.07 6.48
CA ILE A 68 0.02 -0.78 5.82
C ILE A 68 1.05 -0.92 4.72
N ALA A 69 2.17 -1.61 4.99
CA ALA A 69 3.26 -1.79 4.03
C ALA A 69 2.83 -2.59 2.79
N GLY A 70 1.88 -3.51 2.94
CA GLY A 70 1.34 -4.34 1.86
C GLY A 70 0.25 -3.66 1.00
N ARG A 71 -0.11 -2.41 1.26
CA ARG A 71 -1.14 -1.72 0.48
C ARG A 71 -0.64 -1.37 -0.92
N SER A 72 -1.43 -1.72 -1.94
CA SER A 72 -1.16 -1.32 -3.31
C SER A 72 -1.24 0.21 -3.46
N PRO A 73 -0.26 0.85 -4.14
CA PRO A 73 -0.23 2.30 -4.32
C PRO A 73 -1.30 2.81 -5.27
N PHE A 74 -1.93 1.93 -6.03
CA PHE A 74 -3.06 2.25 -6.90
C PHE A 74 -4.04 1.08 -6.97
N LEU A 75 -5.24 1.37 -7.46
CA LEU A 75 -6.24 0.38 -7.85
C LEU A 75 -6.69 0.68 -9.27
N PHE A 76 -7.17 -0.32 -9.99
CA PHE A 76 -7.85 -0.09 -11.24
C PHE A 76 -9.01 -1.08 -11.41
N ASP A 77 -10.00 -0.67 -12.17
CA ASP A 77 -11.18 -1.46 -12.50
C ASP A 77 -11.43 -1.40 -14.00
N VAL A 78 -11.90 -2.51 -14.57
CA VAL A 78 -12.16 -2.66 -16.01
C VAL A 78 -13.65 -2.71 -16.26
N ILE A 79 -14.19 -1.61 -16.74
CA ILE A 79 -15.60 -1.46 -17.07
C ILE A 79 -15.79 -1.73 -18.56
N LYS A 80 -16.63 -2.71 -18.88
CA LYS A 80 -17.06 -2.95 -20.27
C LYS A 80 -18.09 -1.92 -20.67
N ASP A 81 -17.93 -1.33 -21.83
CA ASP A 81 -18.98 -0.50 -22.40
C ASP A 81 -20.13 -1.39 -22.90
N ARG A 82 -21.26 -1.33 -22.20
CA ARG A 82 -22.45 -2.13 -22.51
C ARG A 82 -23.12 -1.72 -23.83
N GLY A 83 -22.90 -0.49 -24.29
CA GLY A 83 -23.48 0.04 -25.51
C GLY A 83 -22.73 -0.37 -26.80
N ALA A 84 -21.45 -0.78 -26.68
CA ALA A 84 -20.60 -1.18 -27.79
C ALA A 84 -19.74 -2.37 -27.44
N LEU A 85 -20.37 -3.47 -27.02
CA LEU A 85 -19.70 -4.71 -26.56
C LEU A 85 -18.73 -5.28 -27.58
N ALA A 86 -19.07 -5.24 -28.85
CA ALA A 86 -18.21 -5.61 -29.95
C ALA A 86 -18.78 -5.01 -31.26
N ARG A 87 -17.93 -4.46 -32.06
CA ARG A 87 -18.29 -3.96 -33.39
C ARG A 87 -17.32 -4.50 -34.43
N VAL A 88 -17.86 -4.77 -35.61
CA VAL A 88 -17.05 -5.04 -36.79
C VAL A 88 -16.61 -3.67 -37.34
N VAL A 89 -15.31 -3.47 -37.57
CA VAL A 89 -14.76 -2.27 -38.19
C VAL A 89 -14.47 -2.51 -39.65
N ASP A 90 -14.17 -1.43 -40.41
CA ASP A 90 -14.15 -1.41 -41.88
C ASP A 90 -13.23 -2.47 -42.53
N ASP A 91 -12.24 -3.00 -41.82
CA ASP A 91 -11.34 -4.05 -42.24
C ASP A 91 -11.75 -5.47 -41.84
N GLY A 92 -13.00 -5.65 -41.35
CA GLY A 92 -13.49 -6.93 -40.86
C GLY A 92 -12.97 -7.32 -39.47
N ALA A 93 -12.13 -6.49 -38.84
CA ALA A 93 -11.66 -6.73 -37.49
C ALA A 93 -12.75 -6.50 -36.45
N ILE A 94 -12.67 -7.22 -35.36
CA ILE A 94 -13.57 -7.05 -34.21
C ILE A 94 -12.93 -6.10 -33.21
N GLU A 95 -13.65 -5.04 -32.85
CA GLU A 95 -13.22 -4.08 -31.86
C GLU A 95 -14.12 -4.13 -30.61
N ASN A 96 -13.49 -4.27 -29.44
CA ASN A 96 -14.16 -4.14 -28.14
C ASN A 96 -13.58 -2.93 -27.41
N VAL A 97 -14.47 -2.16 -26.79
CA VAL A 97 -14.11 -0.94 -26.06
C VAL A 97 -14.29 -1.16 -24.55
N TYR A 98 -13.26 -0.79 -23.81
CA TYR A 98 -13.23 -0.87 -22.35
C TYR A 98 -12.91 0.50 -21.78
N ARG A 99 -13.42 0.77 -20.60
CA ARG A 99 -13.07 1.93 -19.81
C ARG A 99 -12.36 1.46 -18.56
N LEU A 100 -11.11 1.85 -18.42
CA LEU A 100 -10.33 1.58 -17.21
C LEU A 100 -10.43 2.79 -16.30
N GLN A 101 -10.83 2.57 -15.06
CA GLN A 101 -10.74 3.58 -14.00
C GLN A 101 -9.51 3.29 -13.17
N ILE A 102 -8.53 4.21 -13.19
CA ILE A 102 -7.29 4.08 -12.42
C ILE A 102 -7.36 5.09 -11.27
N MET A 103 -7.25 4.58 -10.05
CA MET A 103 -7.23 5.35 -8.82
C MET A 103 -5.83 5.40 -8.27
N ASN A 104 -5.22 6.57 -8.24
CA ASN A 104 -3.95 6.80 -7.58
C ASN A 104 -4.18 6.98 -6.07
N ARG A 105 -3.53 6.17 -5.25
CA ARG A 105 -3.64 6.22 -3.79
C ARG A 105 -2.41 6.86 -3.13
N THR A 106 -1.52 7.43 -3.94
CA THR A 106 -0.34 8.14 -3.46
C THR A 106 -0.60 9.65 -3.40
N GLU A 107 0.19 10.35 -2.64
CA GLU A 107 0.12 11.81 -2.49
C GLU A 107 0.87 12.56 -3.61
N THR A 108 1.37 11.85 -4.60
CA THR A 108 2.07 12.42 -5.76
C THR A 108 1.40 11.96 -7.05
N PRO A 109 1.40 12.79 -8.11
CA PRO A 109 0.93 12.37 -9.43
C PRO A 109 1.74 11.18 -9.93
N GLN A 110 1.07 10.21 -10.55
CA GLN A 110 1.69 8.99 -11.04
C GLN A 110 1.28 8.73 -12.48
N THR A 111 2.23 8.25 -13.29
CA THR A 111 1.97 7.81 -14.66
C THR A 111 1.82 6.30 -14.71
N TYR A 112 0.84 5.82 -15.43
CA TYR A 112 0.52 4.41 -15.55
C TYR A 112 0.57 3.98 -17.01
N GLU A 113 1.09 2.78 -17.24
CA GLU A 113 1.12 2.11 -18.53
C GLU A 113 0.14 0.93 -18.51
N VAL A 114 -0.63 0.79 -19.59
CA VAL A 114 -1.62 -0.28 -19.74
C VAL A 114 -1.13 -1.26 -20.78
N ALA A 115 -1.10 -2.53 -20.41
CA ALA A 115 -0.84 -3.64 -21.33
C ALA A 115 -2.03 -4.62 -21.31
N VAL A 116 -2.27 -5.31 -22.40
CA VAL A 116 -3.32 -6.32 -22.52
C VAL A 116 -2.76 -7.60 -23.11
N SER A 117 -3.17 -8.73 -22.56
CA SER A 117 -2.77 -10.07 -23.02
C SER A 117 -3.95 -11.04 -22.97
N GLY A 118 -3.81 -12.20 -23.62
CA GLY A 118 -4.79 -13.30 -23.53
C GLY A 118 -5.15 -13.92 -24.88
N VAL A 119 -5.36 -13.15 -25.94
CA VAL A 119 -5.72 -13.67 -27.28
C VAL A 119 -4.58 -13.43 -28.26
N THR A 120 -4.22 -14.44 -29.02
CA THR A 120 -3.18 -14.31 -30.06
C THR A 120 -3.64 -13.38 -31.17
N GLY A 121 -2.78 -12.45 -31.58
CA GLY A 121 -3.10 -11.45 -32.62
C GLY A 121 -3.91 -10.26 -32.11
N LEU A 122 -4.18 -10.17 -30.80
CA LEU A 122 -4.85 -9.01 -30.21
C LEU A 122 -3.93 -7.80 -30.27
N THR A 123 -4.46 -6.70 -30.79
CA THR A 123 -3.83 -5.38 -30.73
C THR A 123 -4.64 -4.46 -29.84
N TRP A 124 -3.99 -3.53 -29.17
CA TRP A 124 -4.67 -2.57 -28.31
C TRP A 124 -4.09 -1.18 -28.47
N SER A 125 -4.95 -0.21 -28.24
CA SER A 125 -4.55 1.19 -28.16
C SER A 125 -4.91 1.69 -26.77
N ALA A 126 -3.89 1.99 -25.96
CA ALA A 126 -4.05 2.59 -24.66
C ALA A 126 -2.96 3.65 -24.49
N PRO A 127 -3.32 4.92 -24.29
CA PRO A 127 -2.35 5.94 -23.93
C PRO A 127 -1.80 5.69 -22.53
N SER A 128 -0.55 6.08 -22.28
CA SER A 128 -0.09 6.28 -20.91
C SER A 128 -0.92 7.38 -20.27
N VAL A 129 -1.31 7.20 -19.02
CA VAL A 129 -2.14 8.16 -18.30
C VAL A 129 -1.47 8.64 -17.02
N THR A 130 -1.48 9.95 -16.82
CA THR A 130 -1.02 10.55 -15.56
C THR A 130 -2.23 10.84 -14.70
N VAL A 131 -2.27 10.22 -13.53
CA VAL A 131 -3.35 10.39 -12.54
C VAL A 131 -2.84 11.32 -11.44
N PRO A 132 -3.58 12.40 -11.10
CA PRO A 132 -3.22 13.28 -10.00
C PRO A 132 -3.08 12.55 -8.67
N ALA A 133 -2.44 13.19 -7.70
CA ALA A 133 -2.39 12.69 -6.32
C ALA A 133 -3.81 12.43 -5.80
N THR A 134 -4.03 11.26 -5.20
CA THR A 134 -5.34 10.82 -4.66
C THR A 134 -6.53 10.93 -5.64
N GLY A 135 -6.23 11.06 -6.94
CA GLY A 135 -7.20 11.23 -8.00
C GLY A 135 -7.64 9.93 -8.67
N ILE A 136 -8.67 10.04 -9.50
CA ILE A 136 -9.19 8.97 -10.34
C ILE A 136 -9.24 9.48 -11.78
N GLU A 137 -8.68 8.70 -12.70
CA GLU A 137 -8.77 8.98 -14.14
C GLU A 137 -9.36 7.81 -14.90
N SER A 138 -10.08 8.14 -15.96
CA SER A 138 -10.77 7.17 -16.80
C SER A 138 -10.12 7.12 -18.18
N VAL A 139 -9.62 5.96 -18.57
CA VAL A 139 -8.93 5.72 -19.83
C VAL A 139 -9.74 4.78 -20.70
N VAL A 140 -9.93 5.14 -21.96
CA VAL A 140 -10.56 4.28 -22.96
C VAL A 140 -9.50 3.43 -23.63
N VAL A 141 -9.68 2.10 -23.53
CA VAL A 141 -8.82 1.10 -24.19
C VAL A 141 -9.62 0.38 -25.25
N ARG A 142 -9.12 0.43 -26.48
CA ARG A 142 -9.70 -0.30 -27.61
C ARG A 142 -8.87 -1.52 -27.91
N LEU A 143 -9.54 -2.67 -27.90
CA LEU A 143 -8.94 -3.95 -28.28
C LEU A 143 -9.42 -4.32 -29.68
N ARG A 144 -8.50 -4.60 -30.58
CA ARG A 144 -8.80 -5.04 -31.95
C ARG A 144 -8.26 -6.43 -32.19
N LEU A 145 -9.08 -7.29 -32.79
CA LEU A 145 -8.71 -8.61 -33.21
C LEU A 145 -8.97 -8.75 -34.71
N PRO A 146 -7.96 -9.07 -35.52
CA PRO A 146 -8.14 -9.28 -36.95
C PRO A 146 -9.15 -10.37 -37.25
N GLU A 147 -9.86 -10.28 -38.39
CA GLU A 147 -10.89 -11.23 -38.78
C GLU A 147 -10.38 -12.69 -38.75
N SER A 148 -9.17 -12.91 -39.24
CA SER A 148 -8.53 -14.24 -39.29
C SER A 148 -8.41 -14.89 -37.90
N ALA A 149 -8.10 -14.11 -36.88
CA ALA A 149 -8.00 -14.57 -35.48
C ALA A 149 -9.36 -14.59 -34.78
N ALA A 150 -10.34 -13.81 -35.25
CA ALA A 150 -11.68 -13.75 -34.69
C ALA A 150 -12.58 -14.92 -35.14
N ARG A 151 -12.40 -15.43 -36.36
CA ARG A 151 -13.20 -16.52 -36.95
C ARG A 151 -13.39 -17.75 -36.02
N PRO A 152 -12.32 -18.32 -35.38
CA PRO A 152 -12.48 -19.46 -34.49
C PRO A 152 -13.21 -19.14 -33.17
N LEU A 153 -13.37 -17.86 -32.85
CA LEU A 153 -13.99 -17.35 -31.61
C LEU A 153 -15.40 -16.82 -31.82
N GLN A 154 -15.97 -16.91 -33.04
CA GLN A 154 -17.31 -16.39 -33.34
C GLN A 154 -18.37 -16.90 -32.36
N GLY A 155 -19.21 -16.00 -31.85
CA GLY A 155 -20.23 -16.27 -30.86
C GLY A 155 -19.72 -16.65 -29.48
N ARG A 156 -18.43 -16.49 -29.20
CA ARG A 156 -17.80 -16.82 -27.92
C ARG A 156 -17.12 -15.63 -27.31
N SER A 157 -16.82 -15.75 -26.02
CA SER A 157 -15.95 -14.82 -25.30
C SER A 157 -14.60 -15.46 -25.00
N ALA A 158 -13.52 -14.75 -25.22
CA ALA A 158 -12.17 -15.17 -24.89
C ALA A 158 -11.63 -14.37 -23.68
N PRO A 159 -10.92 -15.01 -22.74
CA PRO A 159 -10.39 -14.31 -21.58
C PRO A 159 -9.26 -13.35 -22.02
N VAL A 160 -9.29 -12.14 -21.49
CA VAL A 160 -8.23 -11.14 -21.62
C VAL A 160 -7.81 -10.65 -20.24
N ILE A 161 -6.55 -10.31 -20.11
CA ILE A 161 -5.96 -9.81 -18.87
C ILE A 161 -5.44 -8.41 -19.14
N PHE A 162 -5.97 -7.45 -18.42
CA PHE A 162 -5.43 -6.10 -18.37
C PHE A 162 -4.36 -6.06 -17.29
N GLU A 163 -3.22 -5.50 -17.61
CA GLU A 163 -2.11 -5.25 -16.70
C GLU A 163 -1.84 -3.76 -16.67
N VAL A 164 -1.92 -3.16 -15.49
CA VAL A 164 -1.54 -1.77 -15.27
C VAL A 164 -0.28 -1.73 -14.44
N THR A 165 0.69 -0.97 -14.91
CA THR A 165 2.01 -0.86 -14.28
C THR A 165 2.30 0.61 -14.00
N THR A 166 2.93 0.91 -12.86
CA THR A 166 3.48 2.25 -12.59
C THR A 166 4.57 2.56 -13.60
N GLY A 167 4.57 3.76 -14.18
CA GLY A 167 5.54 4.20 -15.18
C GLY A 167 6.98 4.11 -14.67
N ARG A 168 7.92 4.03 -15.62
CA ARG A 168 9.35 3.93 -15.32
C ARG A 168 9.84 5.15 -14.54
N GLY A 169 10.67 4.92 -13.52
CA GLY A 169 11.30 5.98 -12.72
C GLY A 169 10.45 6.49 -11.57
N VAL A 170 9.20 6.01 -11.41
CA VAL A 170 8.31 6.45 -10.34
C VAL A 170 8.51 5.62 -9.07
N ARG A 171 8.75 4.33 -9.22
CA ARG A 171 9.01 3.39 -8.12
C ARG A 171 9.79 2.18 -8.61
N GLU A 172 10.77 1.73 -7.85
CA GLU A 172 11.51 0.50 -8.12
C GLU A 172 11.34 -0.46 -6.92
N PRO A 173 10.86 -1.68 -7.16
CA PRO A 173 10.37 -2.24 -8.42
C PRO A 173 8.99 -1.68 -8.81
N PRO A 174 8.65 -1.64 -10.12
CA PRO A 174 7.36 -1.16 -10.59
C PRO A 174 6.25 -2.06 -10.06
N VAL A 175 5.19 -1.45 -9.54
CA VAL A 175 4.01 -2.19 -9.07
C VAL A 175 3.12 -2.53 -10.26
N ARG A 176 2.71 -3.79 -10.35
CA ARG A 176 1.84 -4.32 -11.41
C ARG A 176 0.58 -4.90 -10.79
N LEU A 177 -0.55 -4.50 -11.32
CA LEU A 177 -1.83 -5.09 -10.98
C LEU A 177 -2.45 -5.70 -12.24
N ARG A 178 -3.24 -6.77 -12.06
CA ARG A 178 -3.88 -7.51 -13.14
C ARG A 178 -5.35 -7.69 -12.86
N GLU A 179 -6.17 -7.44 -13.89
CA GLU A 179 -7.60 -7.63 -13.85
C GLU A 179 -8.02 -8.50 -15.03
N LYS A 180 -8.91 -9.46 -14.77
CA LYS A 180 -9.43 -10.34 -15.81
C LYS A 180 -10.70 -9.76 -16.41
N SER A 181 -10.79 -9.83 -17.75
CA SER A 181 -11.99 -9.45 -18.49
C SER A 181 -12.23 -10.46 -19.62
N ALA A 182 -13.22 -10.22 -20.47
CA ALA A 182 -13.49 -11.10 -21.59
C ALA A 182 -13.68 -10.28 -22.86
N PHE A 183 -12.99 -10.66 -23.92
CA PHE A 183 -13.17 -10.17 -25.28
C PHE A 183 -14.32 -10.92 -25.92
N PHE A 184 -15.29 -10.21 -26.45
CA PHE A 184 -16.47 -10.80 -27.08
C PHE A 184 -16.36 -10.73 -28.60
N VAL A 185 -16.64 -11.85 -29.28
CA VAL A 185 -16.71 -11.93 -30.74
C VAL A 185 -18.16 -12.20 -31.13
N PRO A 186 -18.84 -11.29 -31.84
CA PRO A 186 -20.22 -11.49 -32.27
C PRO A 186 -20.34 -12.66 -33.25
N ARG A 187 -21.58 -13.12 -33.47
CA ARG A 187 -21.89 -14.17 -34.45
C ARG A 187 -21.83 -13.65 -35.88
#